data_25782712afa7a9e4dc735b6774c5bb97
#
_entry.id   25782712afa7a9e4dc735b6774c5bb97
#
_cell.length_a   1.000
_cell.length_b   1.000
_cell.length_c   1.000
_cell.angle_alpha   90.00
_cell.angle_beta   90.00
_cell.angle_gamma   90.00
#
_symmetry.space_group_name_H-M   'P 1'
#
loop_
_entity.id
_entity.type
_entity.pdbx_description
1 polymer ?
#
loop_
_entity_poly.entity_id
_entity_poly.type
_entity_poly.pdbx_seq_one_letter_code
_entity_poly.pdbx_strand_id
1 'polypeptide(L)'
;MRTNLTLPDLPPDFVSAVRSQIPHVAEVTVATVAAQVPAYTPAAHEPYRTELEQGVRMAYEGFAGLLSGGEDQAVDDIRRGARALGRTESRRRRGIGPLLTAYQVGTAVHWQEVSRVALEFGLDAQAMSQVAGLIFGFNQQLSAASVEGYTTES
;
A
#
# COMPACT_ATOMS: atom_id res chain seq x y z
N MET A 1 -12.79 11.76 3.47
CA MET A 1 -14.09 11.26 3.06
C MET A 1 -14.26 9.83 3.53
N ARG A 2 -15.34 9.60 4.19
CA ARG A 2 -15.64 8.27 4.69
C ARG A 2 -16.10 7.36 3.58
N THR A 3 -15.53 6.17 3.50
CA THR A 3 -16.04 5.19 2.55
C THR A 3 -17.32 4.60 3.13
N ASN A 4 -18.36 4.48 2.32
CA ASN A 4 -19.62 3.88 2.73
C ASN A 4 -19.57 2.35 2.68
N LEU A 5 -18.37 1.78 2.51
CA LEU A 5 -18.20 0.34 2.47
C LEU A 5 -18.27 -0.21 3.89
N THR A 6 -19.29 -1.00 4.14
CA THR A 6 -19.38 -1.74 5.39
C THR A 6 -18.44 -2.93 5.27
N LEU A 7 -17.47 -3.01 6.17
CA LEU A 7 -16.60 -4.18 6.23
C LEU A 7 -17.42 -5.39 6.63
N PRO A 8 -17.25 -6.53 5.95
CA PRO A 8 -17.85 -7.76 6.42
C PRO A 8 -17.19 -8.16 7.74
N ASP A 9 -17.86 -9.01 8.51
CA ASP A 9 -17.26 -9.63 9.68
C ASP A 9 -16.16 -10.58 9.20
N LEU A 10 -14.94 -10.08 9.19
CA LEU A 10 -13.80 -10.88 8.76
C LEU A 10 -13.32 -11.76 9.91
N PRO A 11 -12.97 -13.02 9.63
CA PRO A 11 -12.39 -13.88 10.66
C PRO A 11 -11.14 -13.24 11.25
N PRO A 12 -11.00 -13.17 12.60
CA PRO A 12 -9.79 -12.59 13.19
C PRO A 12 -8.51 -13.27 12.72
N ASP A 13 -8.57 -14.57 12.49
CA ASP A 13 -7.42 -15.34 12.01
C ASP A 13 -6.99 -14.94 10.60
N PHE A 14 -7.95 -14.50 9.78
CA PHE A 14 -7.64 -13.98 8.44
C PHE A 14 -6.78 -12.73 8.54
N VAL A 15 -7.19 -11.77 9.37
CA VAL A 15 -6.45 -10.52 9.55
C VAL A 15 -5.06 -10.80 10.13
N SER A 16 -4.97 -11.69 11.10
CA SER A 16 -3.67 -12.11 11.68
C SER A 16 -2.76 -12.74 10.64
N ALA A 17 -3.33 -13.57 9.75
CA ALA A 17 -2.56 -14.20 8.69
C ALA A 17 -2.06 -13.17 7.68
N VAL A 18 -2.88 -12.18 7.34
CA VAL A 18 -2.46 -11.08 6.47
C VAL A 18 -1.28 -10.33 7.11
N ARG A 19 -1.39 -10.00 8.40
CA ARG A 19 -0.31 -9.30 9.11
C ARG A 19 0.99 -10.11 9.14
N SER A 20 0.89 -11.42 9.35
CA SER A 20 2.08 -12.28 9.45
C SER A 20 2.85 -12.35 8.15
N GLN A 21 2.22 -12.10 7.02
CA GLN A 21 2.85 -12.13 5.71
C GLN A 21 3.49 -10.80 5.30
N ILE A 22 3.23 -9.73 6.04
CA ILE A 22 3.72 -8.39 5.67
C ILE A 22 5.22 -8.34 5.43
N PRO A 23 6.09 -8.87 6.30
CA PRO A 23 7.53 -8.81 6.03
C PRO A 23 7.92 -9.45 4.70
N HIS A 24 7.37 -10.62 4.40
CA HIS A 24 7.65 -11.32 3.15
C HIS A 24 7.11 -10.56 1.93
N VAL A 25 5.85 -10.11 2.03
CA VAL A 25 5.21 -9.39 0.91
C VAL A 25 5.92 -8.06 0.64
N ALA A 26 6.40 -7.40 1.70
CA ALA A 26 7.18 -6.18 1.54
C ALA A 26 8.50 -6.43 0.80
N GLU A 27 9.19 -7.53 1.10
CA GLU A 27 10.41 -7.91 0.37
C GLU A 27 10.11 -8.14 -1.11
N VAL A 28 9.06 -8.90 -1.40
CA VAL A 28 8.67 -9.17 -2.79
C VAL A 28 8.31 -7.88 -3.52
N THR A 29 7.59 -6.99 -2.84
CA THR A 29 7.21 -5.70 -3.42
C THR A 29 8.43 -4.86 -3.78
N VAL A 30 9.39 -4.75 -2.86
CA VAL A 30 10.60 -3.98 -3.10
C VAL A 30 11.39 -4.54 -4.30
N ALA A 31 11.56 -5.86 -4.34
CA ALA A 31 12.26 -6.52 -5.45
C ALA A 31 11.54 -6.27 -6.77
N THR A 32 10.20 -6.35 -6.77
CA THR A 32 9.39 -6.15 -7.98
C THR A 32 9.46 -4.69 -8.46
N VAL A 33 9.35 -3.74 -7.53
CA VAL A 33 9.43 -2.31 -7.85
C VAL A 33 10.82 -1.99 -8.41
N ALA A 34 11.88 -2.48 -7.76
CA ALA A 34 13.26 -2.24 -8.23
C ALA A 34 13.50 -2.81 -9.63
N ALA A 35 12.86 -3.95 -9.94
CA ALA A 35 13.02 -4.60 -11.25
C ALA A 35 12.18 -3.94 -12.35
N GLN A 36 10.99 -3.43 -12.00
CA GLN A 36 10.02 -2.96 -13.00
C GLN A 36 9.97 -1.45 -13.17
N VAL A 37 10.38 -0.69 -12.17
CA VAL A 37 10.33 0.77 -12.21
C VAL A 37 11.76 1.32 -12.26
N PRO A 38 12.23 1.80 -13.42
CA PRO A 38 13.64 2.21 -13.58
C PRO A 38 14.13 3.21 -12.55
N ALA A 39 13.29 4.15 -12.12
CA ALA A 39 13.66 5.14 -11.11
C ALA A 39 13.98 4.51 -9.76
N TYR A 40 13.51 3.28 -9.50
CA TYR A 40 13.73 2.57 -8.25
C TYR A 40 14.76 1.45 -8.36
N THR A 41 15.49 1.36 -9.48
CA THR A 41 16.58 0.39 -9.63
C THR A 41 17.56 0.42 -8.46
N PRO A 42 17.96 1.61 -7.92
CA PRO A 42 18.85 1.64 -6.76
C PRO A 42 18.32 0.90 -5.53
N ALA A 43 17.02 0.69 -5.41
CA ALA A 43 16.42 -0.02 -4.28
C ALA A 43 16.69 -1.53 -4.31
N ALA A 44 17.35 -2.05 -5.36
CA ALA A 44 17.84 -3.43 -5.36
C ALA A 44 18.97 -3.61 -4.34
N HIS A 45 19.59 -2.52 -3.88
CA HIS A 45 20.75 -2.53 -2.98
C HIS A 45 20.55 -1.59 -1.79
N GLU A 46 21.27 -1.86 -0.70
CA GLU A 46 21.26 -1.01 0.47
C GLU A 46 21.98 0.31 0.18
N PRO A 47 21.64 1.41 0.89
CA PRO A 47 20.60 1.52 1.93
C PRO A 47 19.19 1.71 1.40
N TYR A 48 19.03 1.87 0.10
CA TYR A 48 17.75 2.21 -0.52
C TYR A 48 16.73 1.09 -0.38
N ARG A 49 17.18 -0.17 -0.38
CA ARG A 49 16.29 -1.31 -0.21
C ARG A 49 15.58 -1.26 1.14
N THR A 50 16.32 -1.03 2.22
CA THR A 50 15.73 -0.97 3.57
C THR A 50 14.77 0.22 3.69
N GLU A 51 15.13 1.38 3.14
CA GLU A 51 14.26 2.56 3.17
C GLU A 51 12.92 2.28 2.48
N LEU A 52 12.97 1.73 1.28
CA LEU A 52 11.75 1.42 0.54
C LEU A 52 10.93 0.35 1.25
N GLU A 53 11.58 -0.68 1.78
CA GLU A 53 10.90 -1.75 2.49
C GLU A 53 10.15 -1.22 3.72
N GLN A 54 10.75 -0.30 4.47
CA GLN A 54 10.08 0.30 5.63
C GLN A 54 8.81 1.04 5.23
N GLY A 55 8.87 1.81 4.15
CA GLY A 55 7.70 2.51 3.64
C GLY A 55 6.61 1.56 3.19
N VAL A 56 6.98 0.49 2.51
CA VAL A 56 6.03 -0.54 2.05
C VAL A 56 5.38 -1.23 3.24
N ARG A 57 6.17 -1.60 4.25
CA ARG A 57 5.63 -2.23 5.47
C ARG A 57 4.63 -1.32 6.17
N MET A 58 4.92 -0.04 6.28
CA MET A 58 4.01 0.92 6.90
C MET A 58 2.67 0.97 6.16
N ALA A 59 2.72 0.99 4.83
CA ALA A 59 1.49 1.00 4.03
C ALA A 59 0.68 -0.29 4.24
N TYR A 60 1.33 -1.43 4.24
CA TYR A 60 0.64 -2.72 4.42
C TYR A 60 0.08 -2.87 5.84
N GLU A 61 0.80 -2.39 6.85
CA GLU A 61 0.29 -2.36 8.23
C GLU A 61 -0.95 -1.47 8.34
N GLY A 62 -0.93 -0.31 7.68
CA GLY A 62 -2.08 0.58 7.65
C GLY A 62 -3.30 -0.08 7.02
N PHE A 63 -3.10 -0.82 5.93
CA PHE A 63 -4.18 -1.56 5.30
C PHE A 63 -4.72 -2.66 6.23
N ALA A 64 -3.84 -3.41 6.89
CA ALA A 64 -4.26 -4.43 7.85
C ALA A 64 -5.08 -3.81 8.99
N GLY A 65 -4.73 -2.60 9.41
CA GLY A 65 -5.50 -1.83 10.38
C GLY A 65 -6.92 -1.54 9.90
N LEU A 66 -7.08 -1.21 8.61
CA LEU A 66 -8.40 -1.01 8.03
C LEU A 66 -9.23 -2.29 8.03
N LEU A 67 -8.60 -3.43 7.74
CA LEU A 67 -9.28 -4.73 7.78
C LEU A 67 -9.78 -5.06 9.19
N SER A 68 -9.09 -4.58 10.21
CA SER A 68 -9.48 -4.82 11.61
C SER A 68 -10.50 -3.79 12.13
N GLY A 69 -11.00 -2.92 11.28
CA GLY A 69 -11.87 -1.84 11.70
C GLY A 69 -11.11 -0.68 12.33
N GLY A 70 -9.84 -0.50 11.91
CA GLY A 70 -8.95 0.52 12.47
C GLY A 70 -9.41 1.95 12.23
N GLU A 71 -8.84 2.83 13.00
CA GLU A 71 -9.23 4.22 13.14
C GLU A 71 -8.82 5.09 11.96
N ASP A 72 -9.57 6.16 11.73
CA ASP A 72 -9.29 7.17 10.72
C ASP A 72 -7.91 7.80 10.90
N GLN A 73 -7.39 7.85 12.14
CA GLN A 73 -6.09 8.40 12.45
C GLN A 73 -4.95 7.68 11.70
N ALA A 74 -5.01 6.35 11.63
CA ALA A 74 -4.01 5.57 10.92
C ALA A 74 -3.99 5.91 9.43
N VAL A 75 -5.17 6.10 8.84
CA VAL A 75 -5.30 6.49 7.44
C VAL A 75 -4.73 7.89 7.22
N ASP A 76 -5.00 8.81 8.14
CA ASP A 76 -4.47 10.18 8.06
C ASP A 76 -2.95 10.21 8.12
N ASP A 77 -2.35 9.37 8.98
CA ASP A 77 -0.90 9.26 9.08
C ASP A 77 -0.27 8.76 7.79
N ILE A 78 -0.90 7.75 7.17
CA ILE A 78 -0.44 7.20 5.90
C ILE A 78 -0.57 8.23 4.78
N ARG A 79 -1.67 8.95 4.74
CA ARG A 79 -1.89 10.03 3.77
C ARG A 79 -0.83 11.12 3.91
N ARG A 80 -0.50 11.47 5.15
CA ARG A 80 0.54 12.46 5.43
C ARG A 80 1.90 12.00 4.91
N GLY A 81 2.23 10.72 5.12
CA GLY A 81 3.46 10.11 4.59
C GLY A 81 3.50 10.12 3.07
N ALA A 82 2.38 9.77 2.43
CA ALA A 82 2.29 9.78 0.97
C ALA A 82 2.43 11.19 0.39
N ARG A 83 1.85 12.19 1.06
CA ARG A 83 2.00 13.59 0.67
C ARG A 83 3.46 14.03 0.76
N ALA A 84 4.16 13.60 1.81
CA ALA A 84 5.58 13.90 1.99
C ALA A 84 6.44 13.27 0.88
N LEU A 85 6.09 12.04 0.45
CA LEU A 85 6.77 11.40 -0.67
C LEU A 85 6.60 12.19 -1.97
N GLY A 86 5.39 12.67 -2.23
CA GLY A 86 5.14 13.51 -3.39
C GLY A 86 5.96 14.79 -3.38
N ARG A 87 6.04 15.45 -2.24
CA ARG A 87 6.87 16.65 -2.07
C ARG A 87 8.34 16.35 -2.34
N THR A 88 8.82 15.21 -1.85
CA THR A 88 10.20 14.78 -2.07
C THR A 88 10.51 14.62 -3.56
N GLU A 89 9.60 13.99 -4.32
CA GLU A 89 9.79 13.81 -5.75
C GLU A 89 9.83 15.17 -6.48
N SER A 90 9.00 16.11 -6.07
CA SER A 90 9.02 17.45 -6.63
C SER A 90 10.34 18.17 -6.36
N ARG A 91 10.83 18.11 -5.11
CA ARG A 91 12.10 18.73 -4.73
C ARG A 91 13.29 18.15 -5.48
N ARG A 92 13.27 16.86 -5.77
CA ARG A 92 14.30 16.18 -6.52
C ARG A 92 14.15 16.37 -8.03
N ARG A 93 13.16 17.14 -8.45
CA ARG A 93 12.86 17.42 -9.85
C ARG A 93 12.63 16.15 -10.67
N ARG A 94 12.09 15.13 -10.02
CA ARG A 94 11.66 13.91 -10.70
C ARG A 94 10.16 14.03 -10.99
N GLY A 95 9.68 13.35 -12.01
CA GLY A 95 8.26 13.28 -12.28
C GLY A 95 7.56 12.45 -11.20
N ILE A 96 6.27 12.67 -11.01
CA ILE A 96 5.46 11.90 -10.07
C ILE A 96 5.16 10.49 -10.60
N GLY A 97 5.25 10.29 -11.92
CA GLY A 97 4.89 9.03 -12.57
C GLY A 97 5.52 7.79 -11.98
N PRO A 98 6.85 7.75 -11.75
CA PRO A 98 7.48 6.57 -11.18
C PRO A 98 6.92 6.20 -9.80
N LEU A 99 6.61 7.18 -8.95
CA LEU A 99 6.03 6.92 -7.64
C LEU A 99 4.63 6.30 -7.78
N LEU A 100 3.80 6.85 -8.67
CA LEU A 100 2.46 6.30 -8.90
C LEU A 100 2.53 4.89 -9.47
N THR A 101 3.49 4.62 -10.36
CA THR A 101 3.69 3.27 -10.90
C THR A 101 4.13 2.32 -9.79
N ALA A 102 5.01 2.76 -8.89
CA ALA A 102 5.44 1.95 -7.75
C ALA A 102 4.24 1.57 -6.86
N TYR A 103 3.31 2.50 -6.62
CA TYR A 103 2.09 2.19 -5.88
C TYR A 103 1.25 1.14 -6.60
N GLN A 104 1.12 1.22 -7.92
CA GLN A 104 0.36 0.23 -8.69
C GLN A 104 0.99 -1.16 -8.60
N VAL A 105 2.32 -1.23 -8.73
CA VAL A 105 3.06 -2.48 -8.59
C VAL A 105 2.87 -3.06 -7.18
N GLY A 106 3.03 -2.22 -6.17
CA GLY A 106 2.85 -2.64 -4.77
C GLY A 106 1.44 -3.14 -4.50
N THR A 107 0.43 -2.45 -5.04
CA THR A 107 -0.96 -2.87 -4.88
C THR A 107 -1.22 -4.22 -5.53
N ALA A 108 -0.66 -4.46 -6.71
CA ALA A 108 -0.83 -5.74 -7.40
C ALA A 108 -0.20 -6.90 -6.60
N VAL A 109 1.02 -6.71 -6.10
CA VAL A 109 1.69 -7.71 -5.26
C VAL A 109 0.89 -7.96 -3.98
N HIS A 110 0.43 -6.89 -3.35
CA HIS A 110 -0.34 -6.96 -2.12
C HIS A 110 -1.66 -7.72 -2.32
N TRP A 111 -2.38 -7.38 -3.40
CA TRP A 111 -3.65 -8.04 -3.71
C TRP A 111 -3.46 -9.54 -3.97
N GLN A 112 -2.41 -9.93 -4.68
CA GLN A 112 -2.13 -11.34 -4.89
C GLN A 112 -2.00 -12.09 -3.57
N GLU A 113 -1.29 -11.54 -2.61
CA GLU A 113 -1.10 -12.17 -1.31
C GLU A 113 -2.38 -12.15 -0.47
N VAL A 114 -3.02 -10.99 -0.37
CA VAL A 114 -4.26 -10.86 0.42
C VAL A 114 -5.35 -11.78 -0.11
N SER A 115 -5.51 -11.84 -1.44
CA SER A 115 -6.52 -12.71 -2.04
C SER A 115 -6.22 -14.19 -1.84
N ARG A 116 -4.93 -14.57 -1.87
CA ARG A 116 -4.52 -15.95 -1.60
C ARG A 116 -4.90 -16.35 -0.17
N VAL A 117 -4.59 -15.49 0.80
CA VAL A 117 -4.93 -15.75 2.20
C VAL A 117 -6.45 -15.80 2.36
N ALA A 118 -7.18 -14.89 1.71
CA ALA A 118 -8.64 -14.86 1.77
C ALA A 118 -9.26 -16.15 1.27
N LEU A 119 -8.73 -16.70 0.17
CA LEU A 119 -9.20 -17.98 -0.35
C LEU A 119 -8.92 -19.13 0.62
N GLU A 120 -7.76 -19.13 1.26
CA GLU A 120 -7.42 -20.14 2.27
C GLU A 120 -8.37 -20.12 3.45
N PHE A 121 -8.87 -18.94 3.82
CA PHE A 121 -9.82 -18.79 4.92
C PHE A 121 -11.27 -18.92 4.47
N GLY A 122 -11.51 -19.24 3.20
CA GLY A 122 -12.85 -19.49 2.69
C GLY A 122 -13.76 -18.27 2.62
N LEU A 123 -13.19 -17.08 2.40
CA LEU A 123 -14.00 -15.87 2.24
C LEU A 123 -14.88 -16.04 0.99
N ASP A 124 -16.17 -15.66 1.12
CA ASP A 124 -17.09 -15.73 0.00
C ASP A 124 -16.84 -14.58 -1.00
N ALA A 125 -17.54 -14.63 -2.14
CA ALA A 125 -17.34 -13.65 -3.21
C ALA A 125 -17.65 -12.22 -2.75
N GLN A 126 -18.66 -12.05 -1.89
CA GLN A 126 -19.01 -10.73 -1.39
C GLN A 126 -17.90 -10.15 -0.51
N ALA A 127 -17.37 -10.97 0.41
CA ALA A 127 -16.26 -10.55 1.27
C ALA A 127 -15.01 -10.24 0.44
N MET A 128 -14.70 -11.10 -0.55
CA MET A 128 -13.58 -10.86 -1.47
C MET A 128 -13.73 -9.53 -2.20
N SER A 129 -14.92 -9.24 -2.70
CA SER A 129 -15.19 -8.00 -3.43
C SER A 129 -15.00 -6.78 -2.52
N GLN A 130 -15.41 -6.86 -1.26
CA GLN A 130 -15.25 -5.77 -0.31
C GLN A 130 -13.78 -5.54 0.04
N VAL A 131 -13.02 -6.61 0.23
CA VAL A 131 -11.57 -6.50 0.47
C VAL A 131 -10.87 -5.89 -0.74
N ALA A 132 -11.23 -6.31 -1.95
CA ALA A 132 -10.68 -5.73 -3.18
C ALA A 132 -10.99 -4.23 -3.27
N GLY A 133 -12.22 -3.83 -2.97
CA GLY A 133 -12.60 -2.42 -2.97
C GLY A 133 -11.77 -1.59 -2.01
N LEU A 134 -11.48 -2.16 -0.83
CA LEU A 134 -10.64 -1.47 0.16
C LEU A 134 -9.20 -1.31 -0.32
N ILE A 135 -8.62 -2.35 -0.90
CA ILE A 135 -7.21 -2.28 -1.32
C ILE A 135 -7.03 -1.30 -2.48
N PHE A 136 -7.95 -1.29 -3.44
CA PHE A 136 -7.87 -0.34 -4.55
C PHE A 136 -8.19 1.08 -4.10
N GLY A 137 -9.14 1.26 -3.19
CA GLY A 137 -9.44 2.56 -2.59
C GLY A 137 -8.26 3.12 -1.81
N PHE A 138 -7.56 2.25 -1.09
CA PHE A 138 -6.35 2.63 -0.35
C PHE A 138 -5.26 3.13 -1.31
N ASN A 139 -5.04 2.42 -2.41
CA ASN A 139 -4.09 2.84 -3.44
C ASN A 139 -4.46 4.21 -4.03
N GLN A 140 -5.74 4.43 -4.30
CA GLN A 140 -6.21 5.72 -4.81
C GLN A 140 -5.92 6.87 -3.83
N GLN A 141 -6.11 6.62 -2.53
CA GLN A 141 -5.82 7.63 -1.51
C GLN A 141 -4.33 7.95 -1.42
N LEU A 142 -3.47 6.92 -1.49
CA LEU A 142 -2.03 7.12 -1.51
C LEU A 142 -1.60 7.94 -2.73
N SER A 143 -2.12 7.58 -3.89
CA SER A 143 -1.79 8.25 -5.14
C SER A 143 -2.25 9.71 -5.14
N ALA A 144 -3.48 9.95 -4.70
CA ALA A 144 -4.03 11.31 -4.64
C ALA A 144 -3.25 12.19 -3.65
N ALA A 145 -2.88 11.65 -2.49
CA ALA A 145 -2.11 12.39 -1.50
C ALA A 145 -0.71 12.74 -2.02
N SER A 146 -0.07 11.80 -2.73
CA SER A 146 1.25 12.04 -3.32
C SER A 146 1.19 13.10 -4.41
N VAL A 147 0.18 13.06 -5.26
CA VAL A 147 -0.03 14.09 -6.30
C VAL A 147 -0.25 15.46 -5.65
N GLU A 148 -1.05 15.52 -4.59
CA GLU A 148 -1.28 16.75 -3.85
C GLU A 148 0.03 17.33 -3.30
N GLY A 149 0.85 16.49 -2.66
CA GLY A 149 2.15 16.93 -2.14
C GLY A 149 3.10 17.39 -3.23
N TYR A 150 3.12 16.68 -4.35
CA TYR A 150 3.93 17.04 -5.50
C TYR A 150 3.50 18.39 -6.10
N THR A 151 2.21 18.58 -6.27
CA THR A 151 1.64 19.79 -6.86
C THR A 151 1.86 21.01 -6.00
N THR A 152 1.67 20.89 -4.68
CA THR A 152 1.84 22.01 -3.77
C THR A 152 3.28 22.45 -3.62
N GLU A 153 4.24 21.53 -3.82
CA GLU A 153 5.67 21.86 -3.75
C GLU A 153 6.18 22.47 -5.06
N SER A 154 5.54 22.16 -6.17
CA SER A 154 5.90 22.70 -7.50
C SER A 154 5.46 24.18 -7.66
#